data_eef87c35fb59064d425eaac2dc9bb296
#
_entry.id   eef87c35fb59064d425eaac2dc9bb296
#
_cell.length_a   1.000
_cell.length_b   1.000
_cell.length_c   1.000
_cell.angle_alpha   90.00
_cell.angle_beta   90.00
_cell.angle_gamma   90.00
#
_symmetry.space_group_name_H-M   'P 1'
#
loop_
_entity.id
_entity.type
_entity.pdbx_description
1 polymer ?
#
loop_
_entity_poly.entity_id
_entity_poly.type
_entity_poly.pdbx_seq_one_letter_code
_entity_poly.pdbx_strand_id
1 'polypeptide(L)'
;MDQEHEVVLYQIEGTNICVNVMFKEETFWMTQKAMANLFDCTTDNISLHLKNIYKEEELEEEATTELFSIVQNEGQRNVTRKVKCYNLDAIIAVGYRVNSKKATRFRQWATITLKEYITKGFVLNDDMLKNGKPFGKDYFEELLERIREIRASERRAYQKITDVFEQCSYDYDKNSEITKNFYAFVQNKLHFAVTGKTAAELIYERADSEKPAMGLTTWKEAPNGKVLKRDIGIAKNYLNEKELSRLNRLVTMFIDYAELMAEDEILMSMQDWVEQTNQFLMNNRRKVLDGKGKISHDIAMQKAEKEYEVFRVRQDREYVSEFDREIEKYLKG
;
A
#
# COMPACT_ATOMS: atom_id res chain seq x y z
N MET A 1 11.96 -15.35 25.22
CA MET A 1 12.02 -14.30 26.25
C MET A 1 11.69 -13.02 25.55
N ASP A 2 10.63 -12.39 25.98
CA ASP A 2 10.17 -11.12 25.40
C ASP A 2 11.16 -10.03 25.89
N GLN A 3 11.84 -9.38 24.96
CA GLN A 3 12.80 -8.31 25.29
C GLN A 3 12.08 -6.95 25.25
N GLU A 4 12.35 -6.10 26.25
CA GLU A 4 11.97 -4.70 26.19
C GLU A 4 12.91 -3.95 25.24
N HIS A 5 12.31 -3.15 24.35
CA HIS A 5 13.02 -2.27 23.45
C HIS A 5 12.71 -0.82 23.81
N GLU A 6 13.74 0.00 23.86
CA GLU A 6 13.54 1.46 23.93
C GLU A 6 13.29 1.98 22.52
N VAL A 7 12.15 2.63 22.33
CA VAL A 7 11.76 3.22 21.05
C VAL A 7 11.34 4.66 21.20
N VAL A 8 11.57 5.44 20.15
CA VAL A 8 10.98 6.78 20.01
C VAL A 8 9.52 6.62 19.62
N LEU A 9 8.61 6.86 20.56
CA LEU A 9 7.18 6.78 20.27
C LEU A 9 6.73 7.95 19.40
N TYR A 10 7.19 9.16 19.71
CA TYR A 10 6.91 10.37 18.95
C TYR A 10 7.94 11.47 19.24
N GLN A 11 7.97 12.49 18.36
CA GLN A 11 8.84 13.65 18.49
C GLN A 11 8.01 14.94 18.56
N ILE A 12 8.37 15.85 19.45
CA ILE A 12 7.79 17.19 19.56
C ILE A 12 8.91 18.20 19.74
N GLU A 13 8.89 19.28 18.95
CA GLU A 13 9.87 20.38 19.04
C GLU A 13 11.33 19.90 19.06
N GLY A 14 11.65 18.88 18.26
CA GLY A 14 12.99 18.29 18.22
C GLY A 14 13.34 17.37 19.39
N THR A 15 12.42 17.15 20.34
CA THR A 15 12.64 16.26 21.49
C THR A 15 12.00 14.90 21.23
N ASN A 16 12.83 13.85 21.27
CA ASN A 16 12.37 12.46 21.17
C ASN A 16 11.74 12.03 22.50
N ILE A 17 10.53 11.47 22.43
CA ILE A 17 9.88 10.83 23.57
C ILE A 17 10.11 9.33 23.43
N CYS A 18 11.08 8.83 24.22
CA CYS A 18 11.44 7.41 24.25
C CYS A 18 10.60 6.68 25.29
N VAL A 19 10.22 5.46 24.96
CA VAL A 19 9.48 4.56 25.84
C VAL A 19 10.00 3.13 25.72
N ASN A 20 9.92 2.39 26.82
CA ASN A 20 10.21 0.98 26.81
C ASN A 20 8.94 0.21 26.44
N VAL A 21 9.00 -0.53 25.35
CA VAL A 21 7.90 -1.32 24.82
C VAL A 21 8.36 -2.75 24.53
N MET A 22 7.43 -3.68 24.53
CA MET A 22 7.59 -4.97 23.91
C MET A 22 6.97 -4.91 22.53
N PHE A 23 7.62 -5.51 21.55
CA PHE A 23 7.13 -5.58 20.17
C PHE A 23 6.71 -7.01 19.84
N LYS A 24 5.45 -7.19 19.50
CA LYS A 24 4.87 -8.48 19.10
C LYS A 24 3.72 -8.25 18.13
N GLU A 25 3.63 -9.08 17.08
CA GLU A 25 2.54 -9.03 16.09
C GLU A 25 2.36 -7.63 15.46
N GLU A 26 3.50 -7.01 15.10
CA GLU A 26 3.57 -5.69 14.47
C GLU A 26 2.94 -4.54 15.29
N THR A 27 2.78 -4.71 16.61
CA THR A 27 2.30 -3.68 17.52
C THR A 27 3.15 -3.56 18.79
N PHE A 28 2.98 -2.46 19.50
CA PHE A 28 3.66 -2.19 20.77
C PHE A 28 2.79 -2.60 21.94
N TRP A 29 3.47 -3.11 22.97
CA TRP A 29 2.85 -3.50 24.23
C TRP A 29 3.53 -2.80 25.39
N MET A 30 2.76 -2.22 26.29
CA MET A 30 3.25 -1.54 27.49
C MET A 30 2.57 -2.04 28.75
N THR A 31 3.31 -2.00 29.87
CA THR A 31 2.73 -2.16 31.19
C THR A 31 2.02 -0.88 31.63
N GLN A 32 1.12 -0.95 32.62
CA GLN A 32 0.50 0.23 33.22
C GLN A 32 1.56 1.18 33.82
N LYS A 33 2.65 0.64 34.38
CA LYS A 33 3.76 1.41 34.90
C LYS A 33 4.48 2.21 33.81
N ALA A 34 4.71 1.60 32.65
CA ALA A 34 5.33 2.29 31.51
C ALA A 34 4.40 3.40 30.97
N MET A 35 3.10 3.15 30.86
CA MET A 35 2.11 4.18 30.50
C MET A 35 2.06 5.34 31.52
N ALA A 36 2.11 5.04 32.81
CA ALA A 36 2.13 6.06 33.87
C ALA A 36 3.36 6.98 33.74
N ASN A 37 4.54 6.44 33.44
CA ASN A 37 5.75 7.20 33.16
C ASN A 37 5.64 8.02 31.86
N LEU A 38 5.09 7.42 30.81
CA LEU A 38 4.88 8.09 29.52
C LEU A 38 3.99 9.32 29.66
N PHE A 39 2.86 9.18 30.35
CA PHE A 39 1.85 10.24 30.49
C PHE A 39 2.02 11.09 31.76
N ASP A 40 3.04 10.82 32.58
CA ASP A 40 3.33 11.57 33.82
C ASP A 40 2.12 11.59 34.78
N CYS A 41 1.66 10.41 35.14
CA CYS A 41 0.56 10.20 36.06
C CYS A 41 0.77 8.94 36.90
N THR A 42 -0.15 8.61 37.79
CA THR A 42 -0.06 7.40 38.61
C THR A 42 -0.60 6.16 37.89
N THR A 43 -0.12 4.98 38.29
CA THR A 43 -0.64 3.69 37.83
C THR A 43 -2.12 3.52 38.14
N ASP A 44 -2.61 4.07 39.27
CA ASP A 44 -4.03 4.02 39.64
C ASP A 44 -4.88 4.84 38.65
N ASN A 45 -4.36 5.99 38.21
CA ASN A 45 -5.02 6.81 37.19
C ASN A 45 -5.12 6.06 35.85
N ILE A 46 -4.02 5.39 35.43
CA ILE A 46 -4.04 4.52 34.23
C ILE A 46 -5.07 3.40 34.38
N SER A 47 -5.06 2.72 35.55
CA SER A 47 -6.02 1.63 35.83
C SER A 47 -7.47 2.10 35.76
N LEU A 48 -7.75 3.29 36.27
CA LEU A 48 -9.09 3.88 36.21
C LEU A 48 -9.53 4.17 34.77
N HIS A 49 -8.65 4.76 33.96
CA HIS A 49 -8.96 5.03 32.56
C HIS A 49 -9.19 3.73 31.76
N LEU A 50 -8.35 2.72 31.93
CA LEU A 50 -8.53 1.41 31.27
C LEU A 50 -9.87 0.76 31.65
N LYS A 51 -10.23 0.77 32.95
CA LYS A 51 -11.54 0.27 33.39
C LYS A 51 -12.71 0.99 32.72
N ASN A 52 -12.61 2.32 32.58
CA ASN A 52 -13.65 3.11 31.94
C ASN A 52 -13.73 2.83 30.43
N ILE A 53 -12.60 2.69 29.74
CA ILE A 53 -12.50 2.35 28.32
C ILE A 53 -13.23 1.03 28.04
N TYR A 54 -12.96 0.00 28.83
CA TYR A 54 -13.59 -1.32 28.67
C TYR A 54 -15.06 -1.31 29.10
N LYS A 55 -15.41 -0.58 30.14
CA LYS A 55 -16.81 -0.44 30.58
C LYS A 55 -17.68 0.31 29.57
N GLU A 56 -17.12 1.27 28.87
CA GLU A 56 -17.78 2.07 27.83
C GLU A 56 -17.76 1.38 26.46
N GLU A 57 -17.21 0.16 26.38
CA GLU A 57 -17.11 -0.64 25.15
C GLU A 57 -16.33 0.08 24.02
N GLU A 58 -15.44 1.02 24.38
CA GLU A 58 -14.56 1.67 23.40
C GLU A 58 -13.53 0.68 22.83
N LEU A 59 -13.04 -0.23 23.67
CA LEU A 59 -12.14 -1.32 23.32
C LEU A 59 -12.55 -2.61 24.04
N GLU A 60 -12.25 -3.76 23.40
CA GLU A 60 -12.39 -5.08 24.03
C GLU A 60 -11.12 -5.42 24.83
N GLU A 61 -11.28 -5.81 26.10
CA GLU A 61 -10.16 -6.11 26.98
C GLU A 61 -9.34 -7.29 26.47
N GLU A 62 -9.97 -8.35 26.00
CA GLU A 62 -9.31 -9.56 25.49
C GLU A 62 -8.47 -9.29 24.23
N ALA A 63 -8.92 -8.38 23.36
CA ALA A 63 -8.24 -8.01 22.14
C ALA A 63 -7.05 -7.05 22.38
N THR A 64 -7.02 -6.37 23.53
CA THR A 64 -6.04 -5.29 23.80
C THR A 64 -5.10 -5.59 24.96
N THR A 65 -5.18 -6.79 25.56
CA THR A 65 -4.32 -7.17 26.69
C THR A 65 -3.69 -8.54 26.50
N GLU A 66 -2.44 -8.68 26.95
CA GLU A 66 -1.71 -9.95 26.94
C GLU A 66 -0.77 -10.06 28.15
N LEU A 67 -0.47 -11.31 28.57
CA LEU A 67 0.44 -11.59 29.67
C LEU A 67 1.84 -11.88 29.12
N PHE A 68 2.78 -10.97 29.42
CA PHE A 68 4.20 -11.12 29.05
C PHE A 68 5.04 -11.60 30.23
N SER A 69 6.03 -12.43 29.93
CA SER A 69 7.02 -12.93 30.89
C SER A 69 8.20 -11.98 30.97
N ILE A 70 8.21 -11.09 31.96
CA ILE A 70 9.26 -10.08 32.16
C ILE A 70 10.22 -10.52 33.25
N VAL A 71 11.54 -10.42 32.99
CA VAL A 71 12.57 -10.63 33.99
C VAL A 71 12.79 -9.35 34.76
N GLN A 72 12.49 -9.38 36.06
CA GLN A 72 12.76 -8.29 36.98
C GLN A 72 13.95 -8.60 37.87
N ASN A 73 14.85 -7.63 38.00
CA ASN A 73 16.02 -7.78 38.87
C ASN A 73 15.65 -7.34 40.31
N GLU A 74 15.54 -8.30 41.20
CA GLU A 74 15.28 -8.06 42.63
C GLU A 74 16.57 -8.29 43.44
N GLY A 75 17.39 -7.25 43.52
CA GLY A 75 18.69 -7.29 44.18
C GLY A 75 19.68 -8.21 43.43
N GLN A 76 20.02 -9.39 43.97
CA GLN A 76 20.96 -10.34 43.36
C GLN A 76 20.28 -11.46 42.57
N ARG A 77 18.96 -11.45 42.43
CA ARG A 77 18.18 -12.52 41.74
C ARG A 77 17.34 -11.99 40.60
N ASN A 78 17.41 -12.66 39.46
CA ASN A 78 16.50 -12.43 38.35
C ASN A 78 15.23 -13.25 38.57
N VAL A 79 14.07 -12.57 38.71
CA VAL A 79 12.78 -13.22 38.91
C VAL A 79 11.92 -12.99 37.66
N THR A 80 11.42 -14.06 37.06
CA THR A 80 10.49 -13.95 35.94
C THR A 80 9.07 -13.80 36.46
N ARG A 81 8.39 -12.73 36.09
CA ARG A 81 7.00 -12.47 36.44
C ARG A 81 6.13 -12.34 35.19
N LYS A 82 4.91 -12.86 35.26
CA LYS A 82 3.89 -12.61 34.24
C LYS A 82 3.24 -11.25 34.55
N VAL A 83 3.38 -10.33 33.62
CA VAL A 83 2.85 -8.97 33.75
C VAL A 83 1.86 -8.71 32.63
N LYS A 84 0.69 -8.16 32.96
CA LYS A 84 -0.31 -7.76 31.99
C LYS A 84 0.16 -6.51 31.25
N CYS A 85 0.18 -6.60 29.94
CA CYS A 85 0.54 -5.51 29.03
C CYS A 85 -0.65 -5.15 28.16
N TYR A 86 -0.61 -3.98 27.60
CA TYR A 86 -1.64 -3.35 26.82
C TYR A 86 -1.07 -2.93 25.47
N ASN A 87 -1.81 -3.18 24.40
CA ASN A 87 -1.37 -2.88 23.04
C ASN A 87 -1.45 -1.37 22.74
N LEU A 88 -1.04 -1.00 21.51
CA LEU A 88 -1.00 0.39 21.07
C LEU A 88 -2.38 1.07 21.11
N ASP A 89 -3.47 0.35 20.83
CA ASP A 89 -4.82 0.90 20.86
C ASP A 89 -5.20 1.36 22.26
N ALA A 90 -4.94 0.53 23.28
CA ALA A 90 -5.16 0.88 24.67
C ALA A 90 -4.26 2.04 25.13
N ILE A 91 -3.01 2.10 24.67
CA ILE A 91 -2.07 3.20 24.97
C ILE A 91 -2.60 4.52 24.41
N ILE A 92 -3.09 4.52 23.17
CA ILE A 92 -3.66 5.69 22.51
C ILE A 92 -4.93 6.15 23.24
N ALA A 93 -5.87 5.24 23.51
CA ALA A 93 -7.12 5.55 24.21
C ALA A 93 -6.88 6.18 25.59
N VAL A 94 -5.94 5.63 26.36
CA VAL A 94 -5.52 6.20 27.65
C VAL A 94 -4.89 7.59 27.46
N GLY A 95 -4.03 7.79 26.47
CA GLY A 95 -3.38 9.06 26.16
C GLY A 95 -4.36 10.21 25.85
N TYR A 96 -5.52 9.88 25.29
CA TYR A 96 -6.58 10.85 25.05
C TYR A 96 -7.37 11.21 26.34
N ARG A 97 -7.38 10.35 27.34
CA ARG A 97 -8.16 10.53 28.59
C ARG A 97 -7.36 11.11 29.74
N VAL A 98 -6.05 10.87 29.80
CA VAL A 98 -5.17 11.37 30.87
C VAL A 98 -5.06 12.89 30.82
N ASN A 99 -5.21 13.55 31.98
CA ASN A 99 -5.04 14.99 32.11
C ASN A 99 -3.64 15.31 32.66
N SER A 100 -2.65 15.41 31.77
CA SER A 100 -1.28 15.82 32.10
C SER A 100 -0.66 16.63 30.97
N LYS A 101 0.46 17.32 31.28
CA LYS A 101 1.22 18.06 30.26
C LYS A 101 1.79 17.12 29.19
N LYS A 102 2.28 15.93 29.56
CA LYS A 102 2.80 14.94 28.62
C LYS A 102 1.68 14.35 27.75
N ALA A 103 0.52 14.02 28.31
CA ALA A 103 -0.63 13.57 27.56
C ALA A 103 -1.16 14.66 26.58
N THR A 104 -1.10 15.94 26.99
CA THR A 104 -1.43 17.07 26.11
C THR A 104 -0.48 17.13 24.90
N ARG A 105 0.83 16.98 25.13
CA ARG A 105 1.82 16.92 24.03
C ARG A 105 1.60 15.72 23.11
N PHE A 106 1.27 14.56 23.66
CA PHE A 106 0.90 13.39 22.87
C PHE A 106 -0.29 13.67 21.95
N ARG A 107 -1.37 14.27 22.46
CA ARG A 107 -2.54 14.65 21.65
C ARG A 107 -2.21 15.70 20.58
N GLN A 108 -1.34 16.66 20.88
CA GLN A 108 -0.85 17.65 19.90
C GLN A 108 -0.10 16.97 18.77
N TRP A 109 0.83 16.06 19.08
CA TRP A 109 1.54 15.27 18.09
C TRP A 109 0.58 14.42 17.25
N ALA A 110 -0.33 13.69 17.86
CA ALA A 110 -1.33 12.89 17.14
C ALA A 110 -2.19 13.74 16.20
N THR A 111 -2.60 14.93 16.65
CA THR A 111 -3.37 15.87 15.83
C THR A 111 -2.57 16.38 14.63
N ILE A 112 -1.28 16.70 14.80
CA ILE A 112 -0.39 17.13 13.71
C ILE A 112 -0.25 16.00 12.69
N THR A 113 0.02 14.78 13.15
CA THR A 113 0.16 13.59 12.31
C THR A 113 -1.10 13.29 11.51
N LEU A 114 -2.26 13.30 12.16
CA LEU A 114 -3.56 13.09 11.48
C LEU A 114 -3.87 14.21 10.48
N LYS A 115 -3.58 15.47 10.85
CA LYS A 115 -3.77 16.61 9.93
C LYS A 115 -2.87 16.47 8.71
N GLU A 116 -1.63 16.06 8.87
CA GLU A 116 -0.71 15.81 7.76
C GLU A 116 -1.22 14.69 6.86
N TYR A 117 -1.64 13.57 7.43
CA TYR A 117 -2.22 12.46 6.67
C TYR A 117 -3.48 12.88 5.89
N ILE A 118 -4.41 13.60 6.53
CA ILE A 118 -5.66 14.05 5.88
C ILE A 118 -5.38 15.03 4.73
N THR A 119 -4.39 15.91 4.90
CA THR A 119 -4.09 16.95 3.89
C THR A 119 -3.19 16.45 2.76
N LYS A 120 -2.20 15.62 3.07
CA LYS A 120 -1.20 15.14 2.09
C LYS A 120 -1.48 13.72 1.56
N GLY A 121 -2.21 12.90 2.33
CA GLY A 121 -2.46 11.50 2.03
C GLY A 121 -1.35 10.55 2.51
N PHE A 122 -0.30 11.06 3.17
CA PHE A 122 0.78 10.27 3.75
C PHE A 122 1.44 10.98 4.93
N VAL A 123 2.11 10.18 5.78
CA VAL A 123 3.05 10.62 6.82
C VAL A 123 4.26 9.68 6.76
N LEU A 124 5.46 10.21 6.81
CA LEU A 124 6.70 9.43 6.76
C LEU A 124 7.55 9.71 8.00
N ASN A 125 8.14 8.65 8.56
CA ASN A 125 9.20 8.75 9.55
C ASN A 125 10.54 8.51 8.84
N ASP A 126 11.17 9.60 8.37
CA ASP A 126 12.40 9.59 7.59
C ASP A 126 13.54 8.87 8.33
N ASP A 127 13.69 9.12 9.63
CA ASP A 127 14.77 8.53 10.43
C ASP A 127 14.61 7.00 10.52
N MET A 128 13.39 6.53 10.74
CA MET A 128 13.09 5.11 10.77
C MET A 128 13.34 4.45 9.41
N LEU A 129 12.92 5.08 8.32
CA LEU A 129 13.05 4.55 6.97
C LEU A 129 14.50 4.55 6.49
N LYS A 130 15.30 5.57 6.84
CA LYS A 130 16.72 5.68 6.44
C LYS A 130 17.64 4.80 7.27
N ASN A 131 17.37 4.63 8.55
CA ASN A 131 18.35 4.11 9.51
C ASN A 131 17.98 2.79 10.15
N GLY A 132 16.85 2.15 9.81
CA GLY A 132 16.52 1.08 10.64
C GLY A 132 15.64 -0.08 10.25
N LYS A 133 15.89 -1.13 10.98
CA LYS A 133 15.02 -2.28 11.18
C LYS A 133 14.63 -2.33 12.65
N PRO A 134 13.94 -1.31 13.20
CA PRO A 134 13.76 -1.20 14.65
C PRO A 134 13.08 -2.42 15.27
N PHE A 135 12.36 -3.20 14.45
CA PHE A 135 11.65 -4.40 14.87
C PHE A 135 11.93 -5.60 13.95
N GLY A 136 13.13 -5.65 13.34
CA GLY A 136 13.56 -6.75 12.47
C GLY A 136 13.01 -6.70 11.04
N LYS A 137 12.01 -5.87 10.76
CA LYS A 137 11.41 -5.69 9.42
C LYS A 137 11.85 -4.38 8.80
N ASP A 138 12.25 -4.44 7.53
CA ASP A 138 12.61 -3.26 6.74
C ASP A 138 11.38 -2.79 5.95
N TYR A 139 10.77 -1.69 6.41
CA TYR A 139 9.60 -1.10 5.78
C TYR A 139 9.94 -0.21 4.57
N PHE A 140 11.23 0.05 4.31
CA PHE A 140 11.65 0.88 3.18
C PHE A 140 11.32 0.23 1.83
N GLU A 141 11.55 -1.07 1.69
CA GLU A 141 11.18 -1.78 0.45
C GLU A 141 9.65 -1.80 0.22
N GLU A 142 8.86 -1.93 1.29
CA GLU A 142 7.40 -1.84 1.21
C GLU A 142 6.95 -0.46 0.72
N LEU A 143 7.55 0.61 1.26
CA LEU A 143 7.29 1.98 0.82
C LEU A 143 7.66 2.17 -0.65
N LEU A 144 8.83 1.68 -1.08
CA LEU A 144 9.26 1.77 -2.47
C LEU A 144 8.30 1.06 -3.44
N GLU A 145 7.83 -0.14 -3.10
CA GLU A 145 6.86 -0.84 -3.95
C GLU A 145 5.54 -0.06 -4.02
N ARG A 146 5.07 0.50 -2.92
CA ARG A 146 3.85 1.32 -2.90
C ARG A 146 3.99 2.61 -3.72
N ILE A 147 5.13 3.28 -3.64
CA ILE A 147 5.43 4.46 -4.49
C ILE A 147 5.44 4.06 -5.97
N ARG A 148 6.08 2.94 -6.33
CA ARG A 148 6.11 2.41 -7.69
C ARG A 148 4.70 2.10 -8.19
N GLU A 149 3.87 1.50 -7.37
CA GLU A 149 2.46 1.20 -7.72
C GLU A 149 1.67 2.48 -7.99
N ILE A 150 1.80 3.50 -7.14
CA ILE A 150 1.13 4.80 -7.30
C ILE A 150 1.60 5.49 -8.59
N ARG A 151 2.91 5.54 -8.84
CA ARG A 151 3.48 6.16 -10.06
C ARG A 151 3.11 5.40 -11.32
N ALA A 152 3.11 4.08 -11.28
CA ALA A 152 2.74 3.21 -12.40
C ALA A 152 1.22 3.02 -12.55
N SER A 153 0.38 3.71 -11.75
CA SER A 153 -1.06 3.70 -11.98
C SER A 153 -1.36 4.33 -13.35
N GLU A 154 -2.27 3.72 -14.11
CA GLU A 154 -2.54 4.11 -15.52
C GLU A 154 -2.75 5.61 -15.67
N ARG A 155 -3.57 6.21 -14.82
CA ARG A 155 -3.87 7.64 -14.88
C ARG A 155 -2.62 8.51 -14.63
N ARG A 156 -1.81 8.19 -13.61
CA ARG A 156 -0.62 8.98 -13.25
C ARG A 156 0.48 8.82 -14.28
N ALA A 157 0.73 7.59 -14.73
CA ALA A 157 1.70 7.32 -15.78
C ALA A 157 1.34 8.03 -17.09
N TYR A 158 0.06 7.97 -17.50
CA TYR A 158 -0.43 8.68 -18.68
C TYR A 158 -0.23 10.20 -18.57
N GLN A 159 -0.66 10.80 -17.45
CA GLN A 159 -0.49 12.25 -17.24
C GLN A 159 0.97 12.66 -17.34
N LYS A 160 1.86 11.98 -16.64
CA LYS A 160 3.28 12.31 -16.63
C LYS A 160 3.94 12.16 -18.00
N ILE A 161 3.67 11.09 -18.71
CA ILE A 161 4.19 10.89 -20.07
C ILE A 161 3.66 11.98 -20.99
N THR A 162 2.39 12.36 -20.88
CA THR A 162 1.80 13.44 -21.68
C THR A 162 2.45 14.79 -21.39
N ASP A 163 2.64 15.12 -20.09
CA ASP A 163 3.29 16.35 -19.65
C ASP A 163 4.71 16.47 -20.22
N VAL A 164 5.49 15.38 -20.17
CA VAL A 164 6.85 15.32 -20.72
C VAL A 164 6.85 15.56 -22.22
N PHE A 165 5.94 14.94 -22.95
CA PHE A 165 5.88 15.11 -24.42
C PHE A 165 5.45 16.54 -24.81
N GLU A 166 4.53 17.13 -24.09
CA GLU A 166 4.15 18.54 -24.30
C GLU A 166 5.32 19.50 -24.06
N GLN A 167 6.20 19.17 -23.09
CA GLN A 167 7.35 20.00 -22.74
C GLN A 167 8.52 19.88 -23.72
N CYS A 168 8.82 18.68 -24.20
CA CYS A 168 10.06 18.43 -24.94
C CYS A 168 9.87 17.87 -26.36
N SER A 169 8.64 17.74 -26.86
CA SER A 169 8.43 17.32 -28.25
C SER A 169 8.02 18.49 -29.14
N TYR A 170 8.86 18.79 -30.11
CA TYR A 170 8.63 19.93 -31.01
C TYR A 170 7.50 19.70 -32.03
N ASP A 171 7.09 18.45 -32.26
CA ASP A 171 5.99 18.04 -33.13
C ASP A 171 4.78 17.48 -32.37
N TYR A 172 4.71 17.75 -31.07
CA TYR A 172 3.61 17.30 -30.26
C TYR A 172 2.29 17.95 -30.68
N ASP A 173 1.35 17.12 -31.10
CA ASP A 173 -0.05 17.48 -31.32
C ASP A 173 -0.94 16.40 -30.69
N LYS A 174 -1.70 16.79 -29.67
CA LYS A 174 -2.63 15.90 -28.95
C LYS A 174 -3.67 15.23 -29.85
N ASN A 175 -3.95 15.80 -31.02
CA ASN A 175 -4.92 15.28 -31.98
C ASN A 175 -4.29 14.38 -33.03
N SER A 176 -2.97 14.40 -33.19
CA SER A 176 -2.26 13.57 -34.15
C SER A 176 -2.46 12.08 -33.87
N GLU A 177 -2.45 11.28 -34.91
CA GLU A 177 -2.57 9.82 -34.79
C GLU A 177 -1.37 9.21 -34.05
N ILE A 178 -0.18 9.75 -34.25
CA ILE A 178 1.04 9.33 -33.54
C ILE A 178 0.88 9.51 -32.03
N THR A 179 0.46 10.67 -31.58
CA THR A 179 0.28 10.97 -30.15
C THR A 179 -0.79 10.09 -29.51
N LYS A 180 -1.95 9.93 -30.19
CA LYS A 180 -3.02 9.07 -29.69
C LYS A 180 -2.60 7.60 -29.54
N ASN A 181 -1.82 7.12 -30.49
CA ASN A 181 -1.37 5.73 -30.51
C ASN A 181 -0.14 5.49 -29.64
N PHE A 182 0.63 6.53 -29.33
CA PHE A 182 1.89 6.39 -28.61
C PHE A 182 1.72 5.77 -27.23
N TYR A 183 0.72 6.20 -26.47
CA TYR A 183 0.48 5.64 -25.14
C TYR A 183 0.16 4.14 -25.20
N ALA A 184 -0.74 3.75 -26.11
CA ALA A 184 -1.05 2.34 -26.31
C ALA A 184 0.19 1.55 -26.78
N PHE A 185 1.04 2.17 -27.61
CA PHE A 185 2.30 1.63 -28.05
C PHE A 185 3.27 1.38 -26.89
N VAL A 186 3.51 2.39 -26.03
CA VAL A 186 4.39 2.27 -24.85
C VAL A 186 3.84 1.22 -23.90
N GLN A 187 2.54 1.25 -23.60
CA GLN A 187 1.89 0.28 -22.74
C GLN A 187 2.06 -1.15 -23.25
N ASN A 188 1.80 -1.39 -24.53
CA ASN A 188 1.98 -2.70 -25.12
C ASN A 188 3.43 -3.19 -25.07
N LYS A 189 4.40 -2.31 -25.34
CA LYS A 189 5.81 -2.67 -25.26
C LYS A 189 6.26 -3.00 -23.84
N LEU A 190 5.79 -2.25 -22.84
CA LEU A 190 6.09 -2.52 -21.44
C LEU A 190 5.44 -3.85 -20.96
N HIS A 191 4.20 -4.12 -21.34
CA HIS A 191 3.58 -5.41 -21.06
C HIS A 191 4.36 -6.57 -21.72
N PHE A 192 4.70 -6.41 -22.99
CA PHE A 192 5.46 -7.42 -23.73
C PHE A 192 6.86 -7.64 -23.13
N ALA A 193 7.54 -6.60 -22.71
CA ALA A 193 8.86 -6.67 -22.07
C ALA A 193 8.84 -7.49 -20.77
N VAL A 194 7.70 -7.57 -20.08
CA VAL A 194 7.53 -8.31 -18.82
C VAL A 194 7.02 -9.73 -19.06
N THR A 195 6.02 -9.88 -19.94
CA THR A 195 5.23 -11.11 -20.05
C THR A 195 5.47 -11.87 -21.38
N GLY A 196 6.08 -11.21 -22.36
CA GLY A 196 6.18 -11.72 -23.73
C GLY A 196 4.85 -11.60 -24.53
N LYS A 197 3.86 -10.82 -24.01
CA LYS A 197 2.53 -10.66 -24.59
C LYS A 197 2.10 -9.19 -24.53
N THR A 198 1.33 -8.76 -25.51
CA THR A 198 0.66 -7.46 -25.48
C THR A 198 -0.49 -7.44 -24.48
N ALA A 199 -1.01 -6.26 -24.16
CA ALA A 199 -2.17 -6.12 -23.28
C ALA A 199 -3.38 -6.92 -23.79
N ALA A 200 -3.67 -6.87 -25.09
CA ALA A 200 -4.75 -7.63 -25.70
C ALA A 200 -4.51 -9.16 -25.64
N GLU A 201 -3.30 -9.61 -25.90
CA GLU A 201 -2.94 -11.04 -25.81
C GLU A 201 -3.06 -11.57 -24.37
N LEU A 202 -2.71 -10.76 -23.35
CA LEU A 202 -2.89 -11.11 -21.95
C LEU A 202 -4.36 -11.30 -21.58
N ILE A 203 -5.20 -10.34 -21.93
CA ILE A 203 -6.65 -10.42 -21.69
C ILE A 203 -7.21 -11.66 -22.38
N TYR A 204 -6.90 -11.83 -23.68
CA TYR A 204 -7.40 -12.95 -24.48
C TYR A 204 -7.03 -14.32 -23.90
N GLU A 205 -5.82 -14.48 -23.39
CA GLU A 205 -5.34 -15.77 -22.88
C GLU A 205 -5.81 -16.04 -21.45
N ARG A 206 -5.88 -15.02 -20.61
CA ARG A 206 -6.09 -15.19 -19.16
C ARG A 206 -7.53 -15.05 -18.72
N ALA A 207 -8.38 -14.33 -19.48
CA ALA A 207 -9.81 -14.28 -19.22
C ALA A 207 -10.45 -15.65 -19.40
N ASP A 208 -10.96 -16.22 -18.30
CA ASP A 208 -11.48 -17.60 -18.25
C ASP A 208 -12.51 -17.68 -17.12
N SER A 209 -13.78 -17.90 -17.51
CA SER A 209 -14.91 -17.96 -16.58
C SER A 209 -14.80 -19.09 -15.54
N GLU A 210 -14.03 -20.14 -15.82
CA GLU A 210 -13.85 -21.26 -14.89
C GLU A 210 -12.85 -20.94 -13.77
N LYS A 211 -11.99 -19.94 -13.96
CA LYS A 211 -11.00 -19.54 -12.96
C LYS A 211 -11.59 -18.68 -11.85
N PRO A 212 -10.98 -18.68 -10.64
CA PRO A 212 -11.30 -17.72 -9.60
C PRO A 212 -11.18 -16.29 -10.13
N ALA A 213 -12.16 -15.43 -9.78
CA ALA A 213 -12.24 -14.05 -10.27
C ALA A 213 -12.04 -13.91 -11.80
N MET A 214 -12.47 -14.91 -12.57
CA MET A 214 -12.36 -14.94 -14.04
C MET A 214 -10.89 -14.86 -14.53
N GLY A 215 -9.91 -15.26 -13.70
CA GLY A 215 -8.49 -15.17 -13.97
C GLY A 215 -7.86 -13.81 -13.66
N LEU A 216 -8.61 -12.85 -13.11
CA LEU A 216 -8.08 -11.61 -12.59
C LEU A 216 -7.37 -11.86 -11.24
N THR A 217 -6.24 -11.19 -11.03
CA THR A 217 -5.49 -11.20 -9.77
C THR A 217 -5.83 -9.99 -8.91
N THR A 218 -6.31 -8.90 -9.55
CA THR A 218 -6.80 -7.69 -8.88
C THR A 218 -7.95 -7.05 -9.67
N TRP A 219 -8.80 -6.28 -9.01
CA TRP A 219 -9.87 -5.46 -9.59
C TRP A 219 -10.22 -4.34 -8.62
N LYS A 220 -11.06 -3.40 -9.02
CA LYS A 220 -11.32 -2.18 -8.23
C LYS A 220 -11.80 -2.48 -6.80
N GLU A 221 -12.66 -3.47 -6.64
CA GLU A 221 -13.26 -3.86 -5.35
C GLU A 221 -12.62 -5.12 -4.74
N ALA A 222 -11.40 -5.48 -5.20
CA ALA A 222 -10.66 -6.64 -4.68
C ALA A 222 -10.26 -6.44 -3.20
N PRO A 223 -10.11 -7.52 -2.42
CA PRO A 223 -10.36 -8.92 -2.79
C PRO A 223 -11.83 -9.36 -2.59
N ASN A 224 -12.63 -8.63 -1.82
CA ASN A 224 -13.94 -9.07 -1.33
C ASN A 224 -15.11 -8.62 -2.20
N GLY A 225 -14.93 -7.61 -3.04
CA GLY A 225 -15.98 -7.09 -3.91
C GLY A 225 -16.12 -7.85 -5.23
N LYS A 226 -17.19 -7.58 -5.97
CA LYS A 226 -17.46 -8.22 -7.26
C LYS A 226 -16.50 -7.72 -8.35
N VAL A 227 -16.10 -8.63 -9.23
CA VAL A 227 -15.52 -8.27 -10.54
C VAL A 227 -16.61 -7.62 -11.39
N LEU A 228 -16.35 -6.47 -11.96
CA LEU A 228 -17.28 -5.73 -12.79
C LEU A 228 -16.80 -5.69 -14.26
N LYS A 229 -17.74 -5.42 -15.18
CA LYS A 229 -17.44 -5.36 -16.63
C LYS A 229 -16.29 -4.38 -16.96
N ARG A 230 -16.11 -3.29 -16.20
CA ARG A 230 -15.01 -2.34 -16.36
C ARG A 230 -13.63 -2.92 -16.02
N ASP A 231 -13.57 -3.97 -15.19
CA ASP A 231 -12.31 -4.53 -14.69
C ASP A 231 -11.69 -5.51 -15.70
N ILE A 232 -12.51 -6.17 -16.51
CA ILE A 232 -12.08 -7.22 -17.44
C ILE A 232 -11.25 -6.72 -18.64
N GLY A 233 -11.37 -5.44 -18.97
CA GLY A 233 -10.62 -4.82 -20.08
C GLY A 233 -9.25 -4.29 -19.69
N ILE A 234 -8.85 -4.40 -18.42
CA ILE A 234 -7.59 -3.89 -17.89
C ILE A 234 -6.58 -5.04 -17.83
N ALA A 235 -5.63 -5.06 -18.76
CA ALA A 235 -4.62 -6.13 -18.85
C ALA A 235 -3.80 -6.29 -17.56
N LYS A 236 -3.53 -5.18 -16.85
CA LYS A 236 -2.82 -5.16 -15.57
C LYS A 236 -3.50 -6.03 -14.51
N ASN A 237 -4.81 -6.13 -14.55
CA ASN A 237 -5.60 -6.94 -13.62
C ASN A 237 -5.37 -8.46 -13.74
N TYR A 238 -4.81 -8.91 -14.84
CA TYR A 238 -4.48 -10.32 -15.09
C TYR A 238 -3.03 -10.68 -14.79
N LEU A 239 -2.20 -9.73 -14.33
CA LEU A 239 -0.79 -9.97 -14.01
C LEU A 239 -0.65 -10.61 -12.64
N ASN A 240 0.23 -11.61 -12.53
CA ASN A 240 0.61 -12.10 -11.21
C ASN A 240 1.50 -11.06 -10.48
N GLU A 241 1.68 -11.24 -9.19
CA GLU A 241 2.42 -10.31 -8.33
C GLU A 241 3.83 -9.99 -8.86
N LYS A 242 4.58 -11.00 -9.31
CA LYS A 242 5.93 -10.80 -9.88
C LYS A 242 5.92 -10.03 -11.19
N GLU A 243 4.94 -10.29 -12.05
CA GLU A 243 4.77 -9.55 -13.31
C GLU A 243 4.36 -8.11 -13.02
N LEU A 244 3.45 -7.91 -12.07
CA LEU A 244 2.97 -6.59 -11.67
C LEU A 244 4.10 -5.73 -11.08
N SER A 245 4.88 -6.27 -10.13
CA SER A 245 6.03 -5.57 -9.55
C SER A 245 7.06 -5.21 -10.63
N ARG A 246 7.37 -6.12 -11.56
CA ARG A 246 8.27 -5.84 -12.68
C ARG A 246 7.74 -4.77 -13.62
N LEU A 247 6.45 -4.80 -13.94
CA LEU A 247 5.81 -3.79 -14.78
C LEU A 247 5.87 -2.41 -14.10
N ASN A 248 5.46 -2.32 -12.84
CA ASN A 248 5.50 -1.07 -12.07
C ASN A 248 6.91 -0.48 -12.04
N ARG A 249 7.93 -1.32 -11.86
CA ARG A 249 9.34 -0.90 -11.87
C ARG A 249 9.77 -0.36 -13.24
N LEU A 250 9.44 -1.05 -14.33
CA LEU A 250 9.77 -0.58 -15.68
C LEU A 250 9.04 0.71 -16.03
N VAL A 251 7.77 0.83 -15.68
CA VAL A 251 6.99 2.07 -15.90
C VAL A 251 7.62 3.23 -15.13
N THR A 252 7.96 3.04 -13.86
CA THR A 252 8.60 4.09 -13.05
C THR A 252 9.93 4.52 -13.62
N MET A 253 10.80 3.56 -14.00
CA MET A 253 12.08 3.85 -14.63
C MET A 253 11.94 4.58 -15.97
N PHE A 254 10.92 4.24 -16.77
CA PHE A 254 10.65 4.93 -18.01
C PHE A 254 10.18 6.36 -17.80
N ILE A 255 9.34 6.61 -16.80
CA ILE A 255 8.89 7.95 -16.42
C ILE A 255 10.08 8.78 -15.92
N ASP A 256 10.94 8.23 -15.05
CA ASP A 256 12.15 8.91 -14.56
C ASP A 256 13.09 9.27 -15.71
N TYR A 257 13.28 8.35 -16.66
CA TYR A 257 14.07 8.59 -17.85
C TYR A 257 13.49 9.72 -18.72
N ALA A 258 12.19 9.71 -18.93
CA ALA A 258 11.50 10.73 -19.74
C ALA A 258 11.51 12.11 -19.04
N GLU A 259 11.33 12.16 -17.73
CA GLU A 259 11.44 13.39 -16.92
C GLU A 259 12.86 13.98 -17.04
N LEU A 260 13.91 13.14 -16.94
CA LEU A 260 15.29 13.59 -17.08
C LEU A 260 15.57 14.20 -18.46
N MET A 261 15.05 13.59 -19.55
CA MET A 261 15.18 14.16 -20.90
C MET A 261 14.52 15.53 -21.02
N ALA A 262 13.36 15.71 -20.35
CA ALA A 262 12.67 17.00 -20.32
C ALA A 262 13.42 18.05 -19.48
N GLU A 263 13.98 17.68 -18.33
CA GLU A 263 14.79 18.55 -17.47
C GLU A 263 16.07 19.01 -18.19
N ASP A 264 16.67 18.13 -18.99
CA ASP A 264 17.87 18.44 -19.81
C ASP A 264 17.52 19.21 -21.10
N GLU A 265 16.26 19.59 -21.31
CA GLU A 265 15.75 20.32 -22.48
C GLU A 265 16.09 19.64 -23.82
N ILE A 266 16.14 18.31 -23.84
CA ILE A 266 16.44 17.53 -25.04
C ILE A 266 15.18 17.49 -25.91
N LEU A 267 15.17 18.29 -26.97
CA LEU A 267 14.09 18.33 -27.94
C LEU A 267 14.07 17.07 -28.81
N MET A 268 12.95 16.39 -28.84
CA MET A 268 12.71 15.16 -29.60
C MET A 268 11.43 15.26 -30.43
N SER A 269 11.35 14.50 -31.51
CA SER A 269 10.09 14.25 -32.19
C SER A 269 9.31 13.12 -31.50
N MET A 270 8.03 12.99 -31.79
CA MET A 270 7.24 11.85 -31.32
C MET A 270 7.78 10.51 -31.87
N GLN A 271 8.44 10.52 -33.06
CA GLN A 271 9.11 9.35 -33.61
C GLN A 271 10.37 9.00 -32.82
N ASP A 272 11.15 10.00 -32.38
CA ASP A 272 12.34 9.75 -31.55
C ASP A 272 11.93 9.11 -30.21
N TRP A 273 10.80 9.47 -29.62
CA TRP A 273 10.26 8.82 -28.44
C TRP A 273 9.95 7.34 -28.64
N VAL A 274 9.46 6.95 -29.82
CA VAL A 274 9.27 5.54 -30.20
C VAL A 274 10.61 4.79 -30.19
N GLU A 275 11.66 5.38 -30.75
CA GLU A 275 13.00 4.82 -30.79
C GLU A 275 13.64 4.77 -29.40
N GLN A 276 13.51 5.83 -28.63
CA GLN A 276 14.00 5.88 -27.24
C GLN A 276 13.32 4.84 -26.35
N THR A 277 12.01 4.60 -26.53
CA THR A 277 11.32 3.51 -25.82
C THR A 277 11.93 2.14 -26.13
N ASN A 278 12.23 1.88 -27.42
CA ASN A 278 12.90 0.64 -27.81
C ASN A 278 14.30 0.52 -27.20
N GLN A 279 15.08 1.60 -27.27
CA GLN A 279 16.44 1.65 -26.71
C GLN A 279 16.43 1.47 -25.19
N PHE A 280 15.51 2.12 -24.50
CA PHE A 280 15.29 1.95 -23.05
C PHE A 280 15.06 0.48 -22.69
N LEU A 281 14.17 -0.22 -23.41
CA LEU A 281 13.90 -1.63 -23.18
C LEU A 281 15.10 -2.52 -23.47
N MET A 282 15.82 -2.29 -24.57
CA MET A 282 17.04 -3.03 -24.92
C MET A 282 18.14 -2.84 -23.88
N ASN A 283 18.37 -1.62 -23.41
CA ASN A 283 19.35 -1.31 -22.36
C ASN A 283 19.02 -2.03 -21.04
N ASN A 284 17.73 -2.23 -20.76
CA ASN A 284 17.25 -3.01 -19.64
C ASN A 284 17.17 -4.53 -19.91
N ARG A 285 17.81 -5.00 -21.00
CA ARG A 285 17.83 -6.42 -21.42
C ARG A 285 16.44 -7.02 -21.57
N ARG A 286 15.47 -6.24 -22.06
CA ARG A 286 14.12 -6.66 -22.32
C ARG A 286 13.89 -6.90 -23.81
N LYS A 287 13.00 -7.85 -24.10
CA LYS A 287 12.55 -8.05 -25.48
C LYS A 287 11.67 -6.88 -25.90
N VAL A 288 11.90 -6.38 -27.10
CA VAL A 288 11.10 -5.32 -27.70
C VAL A 288 10.04 -5.95 -28.57
N LEU A 289 8.80 -5.49 -28.45
CA LEU A 289 7.70 -5.89 -29.32
C LEU A 289 7.96 -5.34 -30.71
N ASP A 290 7.94 -6.23 -31.68
CA ASP A 290 7.94 -5.89 -33.11
C ASP A 290 6.49 -5.94 -33.64
N GLY A 291 6.00 -4.81 -34.19
CA GLY A 291 4.62 -4.67 -34.63
C GLY A 291 3.58 -4.45 -33.54
N LYS A 292 2.33 -4.84 -33.83
CA LYS A 292 1.15 -4.55 -32.97
C LYS A 292 0.70 -5.74 -32.10
N GLY A 293 1.39 -6.87 -32.15
CA GLY A 293 0.93 -8.14 -31.54
C GLY A 293 -0.02 -8.93 -32.47
N LYS A 294 -0.42 -10.11 -32.01
CA LYS A 294 -1.22 -11.08 -32.82
C LYS A 294 -2.73 -10.96 -32.60
N ILE A 295 -3.14 -10.39 -31.48
CA ILE A 295 -4.53 -10.26 -31.08
C ILE A 295 -4.88 -8.77 -31.00
N SER A 296 -5.96 -8.36 -31.68
CA SER A 296 -6.47 -7.00 -31.56
C SER A 296 -7.21 -6.80 -30.25
N HIS A 297 -7.32 -5.54 -29.81
CA HIS A 297 -8.08 -5.18 -28.60
C HIS A 297 -9.53 -5.65 -28.68
N ASP A 298 -10.19 -5.49 -29.84
CA ASP A 298 -11.58 -5.85 -30.02
C ASP A 298 -11.82 -7.37 -29.88
N ILE A 299 -10.92 -8.19 -30.44
CA ILE A 299 -10.97 -9.65 -30.30
C ILE A 299 -10.79 -10.07 -28.84
N ALA A 300 -9.85 -9.44 -28.14
CA ALA A 300 -9.60 -9.70 -26.72
C ALA A 300 -10.81 -9.33 -25.87
N MET A 301 -11.41 -8.17 -26.12
CA MET A 301 -12.59 -7.69 -25.40
C MET A 301 -13.82 -8.57 -25.66
N GLN A 302 -14.08 -8.96 -26.93
CA GLN A 302 -15.17 -9.86 -27.25
C GLN A 302 -15.07 -11.19 -26.49
N LYS A 303 -13.86 -11.74 -26.37
CA LYS A 303 -13.65 -12.96 -25.57
C LYS A 303 -13.89 -12.68 -24.08
N ALA A 304 -13.26 -11.65 -23.52
CA ALA A 304 -13.39 -11.33 -22.12
C ALA A 304 -14.85 -11.05 -21.71
N GLU A 305 -15.63 -10.39 -22.57
CA GLU A 305 -17.06 -10.15 -22.34
C GLU A 305 -17.86 -11.46 -22.33
N LYS A 306 -17.58 -12.39 -23.23
CA LYS A 306 -18.24 -13.71 -23.25
C LYS A 306 -17.95 -14.49 -21.97
N GLU A 307 -16.69 -14.53 -21.55
CA GLU A 307 -16.29 -15.18 -20.31
C GLU A 307 -16.95 -14.50 -19.09
N TYR A 308 -17.04 -13.16 -19.09
CA TYR A 308 -17.67 -12.41 -18.03
C TYR A 308 -19.16 -12.69 -17.88
N GLU A 309 -19.91 -12.82 -18.99
CA GLU A 309 -21.35 -13.13 -18.92
C GLU A 309 -21.61 -14.50 -18.27
N VAL A 310 -20.74 -15.48 -18.50
CA VAL A 310 -20.80 -16.78 -17.83
C VAL A 310 -20.40 -16.66 -16.36
N PHE A 311 -19.26 -16.01 -16.09
CA PHE A 311 -18.72 -15.84 -14.76
C PHE A 311 -19.67 -15.05 -13.84
N ARG A 312 -20.27 -13.97 -14.36
CA ARG A 312 -21.19 -13.10 -13.61
C ARG A 312 -22.36 -13.86 -12.99
N VAL A 313 -22.95 -14.79 -13.73
CA VAL A 313 -24.09 -15.59 -13.23
C VAL A 313 -23.69 -16.41 -12.00
N ARG A 314 -22.48 -17.00 -12.02
CA ARG A 314 -21.94 -17.74 -10.88
C ARG A 314 -21.62 -16.80 -9.73
N GLN A 315 -20.88 -15.71 -10.02
CA GLN A 315 -20.52 -14.70 -9.03
C GLN A 315 -21.75 -14.13 -8.31
N ASP A 316 -22.83 -13.81 -9.05
CA ASP A 316 -24.05 -13.23 -8.46
C ASP A 316 -24.80 -14.22 -7.54
N ARG A 317 -24.63 -15.53 -7.74
CA ARG A 317 -25.18 -16.56 -6.84
C ARG A 317 -24.34 -16.79 -5.60
N GLU A 318 -23.04 -16.68 -5.71
CA GLU A 318 -22.08 -17.01 -4.65
C GLU A 318 -21.70 -15.79 -3.79
N TYR A 319 -21.97 -14.58 -4.28
CA TYR A 319 -21.55 -13.35 -3.63
C TYR A 319 -22.40 -13.05 -2.41
N VAL A 320 -21.74 -12.99 -1.24
CA VAL A 320 -22.33 -12.54 0.02
C VAL A 320 -21.78 -11.14 0.30
N SER A 321 -22.66 -10.14 0.39
CA SER A 321 -22.26 -8.76 0.68
C SER A 321 -21.72 -8.62 2.12
N GLU A 322 -20.96 -7.54 2.39
CA GLU A 322 -20.53 -7.23 3.75
C GLU A 322 -21.75 -7.07 4.69
N PHE A 323 -22.81 -6.45 4.19
CA PHE A 323 -24.07 -6.31 4.91
C PHE A 323 -24.68 -7.67 5.27
N ASP A 324 -24.73 -8.61 4.33
CA ASP A 324 -25.27 -9.96 4.60
C ASP A 324 -24.41 -10.71 5.62
N ARG A 325 -23.09 -10.57 5.57
CA ARG A 325 -22.15 -11.16 6.55
C ARG A 325 -22.34 -10.58 7.95
N GLU A 326 -22.58 -9.28 8.05
CA GLU A 326 -22.87 -8.63 9.33
C GLU A 326 -24.22 -9.09 9.90
N ILE A 327 -25.27 -9.13 9.09
CA ILE A 327 -26.58 -9.65 9.51
C ILE A 327 -26.47 -11.11 9.96
N GLU A 328 -25.71 -11.96 9.26
CA GLU A 328 -25.50 -13.36 9.70
C GLU A 328 -24.84 -13.45 11.09
N LYS A 329 -23.92 -12.55 11.42
CA LYS A 329 -23.31 -12.50 12.76
C LYS A 329 -24.35 -12.15 13.84
N TYR A 330 -25.21 -11.16 13.56
CA TYR A 330 -26.31 -10.77 14.49
C TYR A 330 -27.39 -11.84 14.65
N LEU A 331 -27.64 -12.66 13.61
CA LEU A 331 -28.64 -13.72 13.68
C LEU A 331 -28.14 -15.02 14.33
N LYS A 332 -26.81 -15.20 14.43
CA LYS A 332 -26.17 -16.39 15.04
C LYS A 332 -25.72 -16.17 16.50
N GLY A 333 -25.73 -14.94 17.01
CA GLY A 333 -25.46 -14.58 18.42
C GLY A 333 -26.72 -14.36 19.19
#